data_094f83e844a19e8b0a49c86b8ea0b9f8
#
_entry.id   094f83e844a19e8b0a49c86b8ea0b9f8
#
_cell.length_a   1.000
_cell.length_b   1.000
_cell.length_c   1.000
_cell.angle_alpha   90.00
_cell.angle_beta   90.00
_cell.angle_gamma   90.00
#
_symmetry.space_group_name_H-M   'P 1'
#
loop_
_entity.id
_entity.type
_entity.pdbx_description
1 polymer ?
#
loop_
_entity_poly.entity_id
_entity_poly.type
_entity_poly.pdbx_seq_one_letter_code
_entity_poly.pdbx_strand_id
1 'polypeptide(L)'
;MAKPEIVSAQQWQQARDDLLKAEKEATRALDALAARRRRLPMVKFGDDYVFDTPEGPKTLAGLFDGRNQLAVYQHMDLGPDRFCPGCTAFTNNVADLEDLNDTDVTWVTVSNMPLAQIERRKAEMGWTLPFVSSHGTTFADDCGAGNGFDLSVFLRDGSDVYRTYSTTARGVDRVMFVHNILDLCPYGRQQSWEDSPAGWPQGPTYSNEETELLEQHD
;
A
#
# COMPACT_ATOMS: atom_id res chain seq x y z
N MET A 1 -12.95 -22.07 20.82
CA MET A 1 -12.38 -21.71 19.49
C MET A 1 -11.55 -22.89 19.03
N ALA A 2 -11.71 -23.33 17.78
CA ALA A 2 -10.88 -24.37 17.19
C ALA A 2 -9.41 -23.90 17.19
N LYS A 3 -8.46 -24.82 17.27
CA LYS A 3 -7.03 -24.52 17.36
C LYS A 3 -6.22 -25.58 16.60
N PRO A 4 -4.97 -25.29 16.22
CA PRO A 4 -4.08 -26.28 15.63
C PRO A 4 -3.90 -27.52 16.54
N GLU A 5 -3.55 -28.64 15.93
CA GLU A 5 -3.25 -29.87 16.65
C GLU A 5 -2.05 -29.69 17.59
N ILE A 6 -2.14 -30.31 18.76
CA ILE A 6 -1.04 -30.34 19.72
C ILE A 6 -0.28 -31.64 19.52
N VAL A 7 0.97 -31.53 19.14
CA VAL A 7 1.86 -32.66 18.82
C VAL A 7 3.14 -32.60 19.67
N SER A 8 3.99 -33.64 19.57
CA SER A 8 5.30 -33.62 20.19
C SER A 8 6.24 -32.61 19.48
N ALA A 9 7.27 -32.14 20.18
CA ALA A 9 8.27 -31.23 19.61
C ALA A 9 8.95 -31.82 18.35
N GLN A 10 9.18 -33.12 18.32
CA GLN A 10 9.78 -33.80 17.15
C GLN A 10 8.82 -33.77 15.93
N GLN A 11 7.54 -34.04 16.13
CA GLN A 11 6.53 -33.97 15.06
C GLN A 11 6.35 -32.55 14.57
N TRP A 12 6.32 -31.56 15.48
CA TRP A 12 6.27 -30.15 15.12
C TRP A 12 7.49 -29.74 14.28
N GLN A 13 8.71 -30.12 14.70
CA GLN A 13 9.91 -29.80 13.97
C GLN A 13 9.90 -30.39 12.55
N GLN A 14 9.46 -31.64 12.41
CA GLN A 14 9.34 -32.26 11.09
C GLN A 14 8.37 -31.50 10.17
N ALA A 15 7.18 -31.16 10.68
CA ALA A 15 6.19 -30.39 9.93
C ALA A 15 6.74 -28.98 9.57
N ARG A 16 7.47 -28.34 10.49
CA ARG A 16 8.10 -27.03 10.26
C ARG A 16 9.20 -27.08 9.19
N ASP A 17 10.00 -28.16 9.17
CA ASP A 17 11.05 -28.37 8.16
C ASP A 17 10.44 -28.60 6.76
N ASP A 18 9.30 -29.27 6.68
CA ASP A 18 8.59 -29.46 5.40
C ASP A 18 7.97 -28.13 4.92
N LEU A 19 7.36 -27.35 5.79
CA LEU A 19 6.85 -26.01 5.46
C LEU A 19 7.99 -25.08 5.00
N LEU A 20 9.16 -25.14 5.65
CA LEU A 20 10.33 -24.34 5.28
C LEU A 20 10.77 -24.54 3.82
N LYS A 21 10.58 -25.74 3.27
CA LYS A 21 10.89 -26.00 1.84
C LYS A 21 9.99 -25.17 0.93
N ALA A 22 8.68 -25.18 1.21
CA ALA A 22 7.70 -24.39 0.46
C ALA A 22 7.93 -22.88 0.62
N GLU A 23 8.26 -22.41 1.83
CA GLU A 23 8.60 -21.00 2.09
C GLU A 23 9.82 -20.54 1.27
N LYS A 24 10.86 -21.39 1.17
CA LYS A 24 12.03 -21.09 0.33
C LYS A 24 11.69 -21.05 -1.16
N GLU A 25 10.79 -21.89 -1.64
CA GLU A 25 10.31 -21.85 -3.02
C GLU A 25 9.52 -20.57 -3.29
N ALA A 26 8.62 -20.22 -2.39
CA ALA A 26 7.87 -18.96 -2.47
C ALA A 26 8.81 -17.74 -2.48
N THR A 27 9.83 -17.71 -1.62
CA THR A 27 10.83 -16.63 -1.59
C THR A 27 11.53 -16.50 -2.95
N ARG A 28 12.01 -17.61 -3.55
CA ARG A 28 12.64 -17.57 -4.88
C ARG A 28 11.69 -17.08 -5.97
N ALA A 29 10.41 -17.48 -5.92
CA ALA A 29 9.40 -17.01 -6.86
C ALA A 29 9.18 -15.51 -6.72
N LEU A 30 9.17 -14.98 -5.50
CA LEU A 30 9.06 -13.56 -5.21
C LEU A 30 10.29 -12.76 -5.70
N ASP A 31 11.49 -13.30 -5.53
CA ASP A 31 12.73 -12.70 -6.06
C ASP A 31 12.71 -12.65 -7.59
N ALA A 32 12.26 -13.72 -8.24
CA ALA A 32 12.09 -13.77 -9.69
C ALA A 32 11.06 -12.74 -10.17
N LEU A 33 9.94 -12.57 -9.45
CA LEU A 33 8.93 -11.57 -9.75
C LEU A 33 9.49 -10.14 -9.58
N ALA A 34 10.26 -9.87 -8.52
CA ALA A 34 10.93 -8.59 -8.33
C ALA A 34 11.92 -8.29 -9.46
N ALA A 35 12.67 -9.31 -9.92
CA ALA A 35 13.55 -9.18 -11.06
C ALA A 35 12.81 -8.88 -12.37
N ARG A 36 11.58 -9.40 -12.54
CA ARG A 36 10.72 -9.07 -13.69
C ARG A 36 10.21 -7.63 -13.59
N ARG A 37 9.80 -7.15 -12.40
CA ARG A 37 9.39 -5.75 -12.20
C ARG A 37 10.48 -4.78 -12.60
N ARG A 38 11.75 -5.04 -12.23
CA ARG A 38 12.88 -4.20 -12.63
C ARG A 38 13.13 -4.14 -14.13
N ARG A 39 12.50 -5.01 -14.92
CA ARG A 39 12.58 -5.06 -16.39
C ARG A 39 11.30 -4.63 -17.09
N LEU A 40 10.31 -4.18 -16.35
CA LEU A 40 9.12 -3.59 -16.97
C LEU A 40 9.53 -2.36 -17.78
N PRO A 41 8.99 -2.19 -18.99
CA PRO A 41 9.13 -0.91 -19.69
C PRO A 41 8.46 0.19 -18.85
N MET A 42 9.00 1.38 -18.92
CA MET A 42 8.44 2.56 -18.29
C MET A 42 7.71 3.43 -19.31
N VAL A 43 6.72 4.17 -18.85
CA VAL A 43 5.97 5.12 -19.67
C VAL A 43 6.22 6.53 -19.16
N LYS A 44 6.44 7.48 -20.09
CA LYS A 44 6.55 8.90 -19.72
C LYS A 44 5.25 9.34 -19.08
N PHE A 45 5.36 9.97 -17.91
CA PHE A 45 4.24 10.48 -17.14
C PHE A 45 4.19 12.01 -17.24
N GLY A 46 2.98 12.60 -17.14
CA GLY A 46 2.82 14.03 -17.19
C GLY A 46 3.54 14.76 -16.05
N ASP A 47 3.88 16.01 -16.25
CA ASP A 47 4.57 16.88 -15.30
C ASP A 47 3.76 18.12 -14.90
N ASP A 48 2.56 18.28 -15.45
CA ASP A 48 1.71 19.48 -15.26
C ASP A 48 0.97 19.50 -13.91
N TYR A 49 1.17 18.47 -13.06
CA TYR A 49 0.50 18.39 -11.77
C TYR A 49 1.12 19.33 -10.75
N VAL A 50 0.25 20.00 -9.99
CA VAL A 50 0.63 20.82 -8.85
C VAL A 50 -0.03 20.22 -7.60
N PHE A 51 0.80 19.83 -6.64
CA PHE A 51 0.38 19.28 -5.35
C PHE A 51 0.47 20.35 -4.28
N ASP A 52 -0.60 20.52 -3.51
CA ASP A 52 -0.55 21.38 -2.33
C ASP A 52 0.14 20.64 -1.19
N THR A 53 1.14 21.29 -0.60
CA THR A 53 1.90 20.78 0.55
C THR A 53 1.97 21.84 1.65
N PRO A 54 2.26 21.47 2.92
CA PRO A 54 2.44 22.45 4.00
C PRO A 54 3.53 23.49 3.73
N GLU A 55 4.55 23.14 2.90
CA GLU A 55 5.65 24.04 2.52
C GLU A 55 5.33 24.88 1.27
N GLY A 56 4.15 24.72 0.68
CA GLY A 56 3.73 25.36 -0.55
C GLY A 56 3.61 24.38 -1.72
N PRO A 57 3.18 24.84 -2.91
CA PRO A 57 2.92 23.97 -4.05
C PRO A 57 4.21 23.31 -4.57
N LYS A 58 4.13 22.01 -4.88
CA LYS A 58 5.21 21.23 -5.51
C LYS A 58 4.72 20.60 -6.82
N THR A 59 5.61 20.49 -7.80
CA THR A 59 5.36 19.67 -9.00
C THR A 59 5.60 18.19 -8.71
N LEU A 60 5.19 17.29 -9.61
CA LEU A 60 5.50 15.86 -9.49
C LEU A 60 7.01 15.62 -9.34
N ALA A 61 7.84 16.31 -10.15
CA ALA A 61 9.30 16.25 -10.02
C ALA A 61 9.79 16.77 -8.64
N GLY A 62 9.10 17.76 -8.07
CA GLY A 62 9.39 18.29 -6.74
C GLY A 62 9.11 17.32 -5.60
N LEU A 63 8.19 16.36 -5.78
CA LEU A 63 7.88 15.32 -4.79
C LEU A 63 9.01 14.30 -4.63
N PHE A 64 9.92 14.19 -5.59
CA PHE A 64 11.10 13.31 -5.46
C PHE A 64 12.10 13.75 -4.38
N ASP A 65 12.00 14.99 -3.93
CA ASP A 65 12.84 15.54 -2.85
C ASP A 65 14.34 15.28 -3.05
N GLY A 66 14.80 15.51 -4.29
CA GLY A 66 16.21 15.32 -4.69
C GLY A 66 16.61 13.90 -5.06
N ARG A 67 15.76 12.89 -4.82
CA ARG A 67 16.00 11.47 -5.15
C ARG A 67 15.57 11.15 -6.58
N ASN A 68 15.93 9.97 -7.07
CA ASN A 68 15.59 9.52 -8.41
C ASN A 68 14.36 8.62 -8.47
N GLN A 69 13.91 8.06 -7.35
CA GLN A 69 12.75 7.18 -7.29
C GLN A 69 11.68 7.76 -6.34
N LEU A 70 10.42 7.59 -6.72
CA LEU A 70 9.28 8.05 -5.93
C LEU A 70 8.22 6.95 -5.87
N ALA A 71 7.85 6.56 -4.66
CA ALA A 71 6.69 5.72 -4.40
C ALA A 71 5.53 6.60 -3.92
N VAL A 72 4.41 6.53 -4.62
CA VAL A 72 3.20 7.31 -4.32
C VAL A 72 2.08 6.36 -3.96
N TYR A 73 1.52 6.53 -2.78
CA TYR A 73 0.26 5.90 -2.40
C TYR A 73 -0.89 6.89 -2.55
N GLN A 74 -1.79 6.62 -3.50
CA GLN A 74 -3.03 7.37 -3.66
C GLN A 74 -4.04 6.92 -2.62
N HIS A 75 -4.35 7.78 -1.66
CA HIS A 75 -5.38 7.58 -0.63
C HIS A 75 -6.72 8.06 -1.16
N MET A 76 -7.77 7.25 -1.02
CA MET A 76 -9.13 7.58 -1.47
C MET A 76 -9.65 8.86 -0.78
N ASP A 77 -10.29 9.71 -1.57
CA ASP A 77 -11.12 10.80 -1.06
C ASP A 77 -12.59 10.35 -1.06
N LEU A 78 -13.19 10.26 0.12
CA LEU A 78 -14.61 9.91 0.32
C LEU A 78 -15.45 11.12 0.76
N GLY A 79 -14.92 12.34 0.57
CA GLY A 79 -15.55 13.58 0.98
C GLY A 79 -15.11 14.08 2.36
N PRO A 80 -15.66 15.24 2.81
CA PRO A 80 -15.08 16.00 3.91
C PRO A 80 -15.12 15.33 5.29
N ASP A 81 -16.08 14.44 5.51
CA ASP A 81 -16.36 13.86 6.83
C ASP A 81 -16.15 12.32 6.85
N ARG A 82 -15.63 11.75 5.78
CA ARG A 82 -15.44 10.30 5.64
C ARG A 82 -14.00 9.98 5.23
N PHE A 83 -13.45 8.93 5.83
CA PHE A 83 -12.14 8.43 5.49
C PHE A 83 -12.21 6.93 5.21
N CYS A 84 -11.57 6.50 4.13
CA CYS A 84 -11.48 5.10 3.77
C CYS A 84 -10.77 4.30 4.89
N PRO A 85 -11.44 3.32 5.52
CA PRO A 85 -10.83 2.53 6.60
C PRO A 85 -9.63 1.74 6.11
N GLY A 86 -9.70 1.14 4.90
CA GLY A 86 -8.60 0.40 4.30
C GLY A 86 -7.39 1.29 4.01
N CYS A 87 -7.59 2.49 3.44
CA CYS A 87 -6.51 3.45 3.22
C CYS A 87 -5.93 3.96 4.54
N THR A 88 -6.77 4.16 5.57
CA THR A 88 -6.32 4.51 6.91
C THR A 88 -5.45 3.40 7.50
N ALA A 89 -5.90 2.15 7.41
CA ALA A 89 -5.13 0.99 7.86
C ALA A 89 -3.80 0.87 7.10
N PHE A 90 -3.80 1.09 5.78
CA PHE A 90 -2.58 1.11 4.98
C PHE A 90 -1.60 2.19 5.47
N THR A 91 -2.09 3.42 5.63
CA THR A 91 -1.28 4.57 6.07
C THR A 91 -0.68 4.34 7.47
N ASN A 92 -1.42 3.70 8.38
CA ASN A 92 -0.93 3.28 9.70
C ASN A 92 0.20 2.23 9.63
N ASN A 93 0.35 1.55 8.50
CA ASN A 93 1.40 0.54 8.29
C ASN A 93 2.64 1.09 7.56
N VAL A 94 2.66 2.35 7.18
CA VAL A 94 3.86 3.00 6.62
C VAL A 94 4.87 3.14 7.75
N ALA A 95 6.00 2.46 7.57
CA ALA A 95 7.10 2.45 8.55
C ALA A 95 7.93 3.74 8.49
N ASP A 96 9.02 3.78 9.24
CA ASP A 96 10.04 4.79 9.09
C ASP A 96 10.57 4.81 7.63
N LEU A 97 10.73 6.01 7.10
CA LEU A 97 11.09 6.23 5.70
C LEU A 97 12.60 6.43 5.49
N GLU A 98 13.41 6.42 6.55
CA GLU A 98 14.85 6.69 6.48
C GLU A 98 15.55 5.67 5.58
N ASP A 99 15.28 4.38 5.75
CA ASP A 99 15.86 3.31 4.92
C ASP A 99 15.50 3.44 3.43
N LEU A 100 14.28 3.91 3.11
CA LEU A 100 13.89 4.20 1.73
C LEU A 100 14.67 5.40 1.19
N ASN A 101 14.77 6.44 1.98
CA ASN A 101 15.48 7.67 1.61
C ASN A 101 16.96 7.39 1.35
N ASP A 102 17.60 6.56 2.17
CA ASP A 102 19.00 6.15 2.03
C ASP A 102 19.23 5.27 0.78
N THR A 103 18.19 4.62 0.27
CA THR A 103 18.23 3.85 -0.98
C THR A 103 17.67 4.60 -2.19
N ASP A 104 17.70 5.94 -2.15
CA ASP A 104 17.29 6.82 -3.26
C ASP A 104 15.80 6.70 -3.62
N VAL A 105 14.94 6.46 -2.63
CA VAL A 105 13.49 6.37 -2.80
C VAL A 105 12.80 7.36 -1.87
N THR A 106 11.96 8.23 -2.42
CA THR A 106 11.01 9.06 -1.66
C THR A 106 9.66 8.37 -1.59
N TRP A 107 9.04 8.41 -0.42
CA TRP A 107 7.64 8.04 -0.24
C TRP A 107 6.77 9.28 -0.08
N VAL A 108 5.62 9.31 -0.76
CA VAL A 108 4.59 10.33 -0.56
C VAL A 108 3.22 9.67 -0.59
N THR A 109 2.38 9.98 0.39
CA THR A 109 0.94 9.71 0.30
C THR A 109 0.29 10.91 -0.39
N VAL A 110 -0.61 10.66 -1.33
CA VAL A 110 -1.33 11.67 -2.11
C VAL A 110 -2.82 11.43 -1.98
N SER A 111 -3.64 12.47 -1.98
CA SER A 111 -5.10 12.35 -2.07
C SER A 111 -5.71 13.54 -2.80
N ASN A 112 -6.89 13.33 -3.37
CA ASN A 112 -7.71 14.42 -3.93
C ASN A 112 -8.37 15.27 -2.83
N MET A 113 -8.25 14.90 -1.55
CA MET A 113 -8.71 15.73 -0.44
C MET A 113 -8.00 17.09 -0.44
N PRO A 114 -8.70 18.20 -0.15
CA PRO A 114 -8.04 19.49 0.11
C PRO A 114 -6.99 19.38 1.22
N LEU A 115 -5.87 20.11 1.11
CA LEU A 115 -4.76 20.04 2.07
C LEU A 115 -5.20 20.24 3.52
N ALA A 116 -6.13 21.16 3.78
CA ALA A 116 -6.65 21.40 5.13
C ALA A 116 -7.34 20.17 5.75
N GLN A 117 -8.00 19.35 4.93
CA GLN A 117 -8.61 18.08 5.38
C GLN A 117 -7.52 17.04 5.67
N ILE A 118 -6.49 16.95 4.83
CA ILE A 118 -5.34 16.06 5.04
C ILE A 118 -4.64 16.40 6.36
N GLU A 119 -4.31 17.67 6.59
CA GLU A 119 -3.61 18.09 7.82
C GLU A 119 -4.44 17.85 9.10
N ARG A 120 -5.77 18.08 9.04
CA ARG A 120 -6.67 17.70 10.12
C ARG A 120 -6.58 16.20 10.41
N ARG A 121 -6.63 15.35 9.36
CA ARG A 121 -6.58 13.90 9.51
C ARG A 121 -5.23 13.42 10.01
N LYS A 122 -4.13 14.00 9.52
CA LYS A 122 -2.79 13.71 10.05
C LYS A 122 -2.70 13.99 11.55
N ALA A 123 -3.22 15.13 11.99
CA ALA A 123 -3.22 15.49 13.42
C ALA A 123 -4.06 14.51 14.26
N GLU A 124 -5.26 14.13 13.79
CA GLU A 124 -6.13 13.16 14.47
C GLU A 124 -5.48 11.78 14.61
N MET A 125 -4.76 11.34 13.59
CA MET A 125 -4.13 10.01 13.53
C MET A 125 -2.69 9.97 14.04
N GLY A 126 -2.08 11.14 14.31
CA GLY A 126 -0.67 11.23 14.68
C GLY A 126 0.29 10.88 13.53
N TRP A 127 -0.13 11.03 12.27
CA TRP A 127 0.71 10.73 11.12
C TRP A 127 1.76 11.82 10.88
N THR A 128 3.02 11.40 10.75
CA THR A 128 4.16 12.28 10.45
C THR A 128 4.68 12.13 9.03
N LEU A 129 4.22 11.10 8.30
CA LEU A 129 4.63 10.82 6.91
C LEU A 129 4.25 11.97 5.96
N PRO A 130 4.97 12.14 4.84
CA PRO A 130 4.59 13.07 3.79
C PRO A 130 3.22 12.71 3.22
N PHE A 131 2.27 13.66 3.30
CA PHE A 131 0.93 13.50 2.78
C PHE A 131 0.51 14.82 2.14
N VAL A 132 0.27 14.81 0.82
CA VAL A 132 0.03 16.00 0.01
C VAL A 132 -1.30 15.91 -0.73
N SER A 133 -1.81 17.05 -1.16
CA SER A 133 -3.07 17.16 -1.89
C SER A 133 -2.83 17.25 -3.39
N SER A 134 -3.54 16.41 -4.16
CA SER A 134 -3.70 16.53 -5.62
C SER A 134 -5.03 17.16 -6.01
N HIS A 135 -5.70 17.83 -5.06
CA HIS A 135 -7.01 18.42 -5.29
C HIS A 135 -7.03 19.36 -6.50
N GLY A 136 -8.00 19.17 -7.38
CA GLY A 136 -8.13 19.97 -8.60
C GLY A 136 -7.22 19.56 -9.75
N THR A 137 -6.46 18.46 -9.61
CA THR A 137 -5.67 17.87 -10.71
C THR A 137 -6.29 16.57 -11.22
N THR A 138 -5.79 16.07 -12.35
CA THR A 138 -6.17 14.76 -12.91
C THR A 138 -5.22 13.64 -12.47
N PHE A 139 -4.33 13.89 -11.52
CA PHE A 139 -3.26 12.94 -11.14
C PHE A 139 -3.77 11.56 -10.76
N ALA A 140 -4.85 11.46 -9.97
CA ALA A 140 -5.43 10.18 -9.57
C ALA A 140 -6.00 9.41 -10.76
N ASP A 141 -6.68 10.09 -11.69
CA ASP A 141 -7.24 9.50 -12.90
C ASP A 141 -6.13 9.01 -13.83
N ASP A 142 -5.09 9.80 -14.02
CA ASP A 142 -3.94 9.48 -14.87
C ASP A 142 -3.10 8.33 -14.27
N CYS A 143 -3.10 8.17 -12.95
CA CYS A 143 -2.57 6.99 -12.27
C CYS A 143 -3.47 5.75 -12.42
N GLY A 144 -4.71 5.91 -12.90
CA GLY A 144 -5.69 4.84 -12.99
C GLY A 144 -6.35 4.51 -11.66
N ALA A 145 -6.18 5.37 -10.64
CA ALA A 145 -6.82 5.20 -9.34
C ALA A 145 -8.28 5.69 -9.36
N GLY A 146 -8.58 6.71 -10.17
CA GLY A 146 -9.90 7.34 -10.16
C GLY A 146 -10.31 7.76 -8.74
N ASN A 147 -11.47 7.30 -8.30
CA ASN A 147 -11.92 7.44 -6.91
C ASN A 147 -11.36 6.39 -5.95
N GLY A 148 -10.59 5.42 -6.47
CA GLY A 148 -10.00 4.33 -5.70
C GLY A 148 -8.65 4.67 -5.06
N PHE A 149 -7.86 3.63 -4.82
CA PHE A 149 -6.49 3.76 -4.34
C PHE A 149 -5.52 3.01 -5.26
N ASP A 150 -4.29 3.48 -5.29
CA ASP A 150 -3.20 2.90 -6.07
C ASP A 150 -1.87 3.10 -5.37
N LEU A 151 -0.94 2.19 -5.57
CA LEU A 151 0.46 2.38 -5.23
C LEU A 151 1.24 2.42 -6.55
N SER A 152 1.68 3.60 -6.93
CA SER A 152 2.47 3.86 -8.13
C SER A 152 3.94 4.12 -7.80
N VAL A 153 4.84 3.68 -8.67
CA VAL A 153 6.28 3.93 -8.55
C VAL A 153 6.76 4.66 -9.80
N PHE A 154 7.53 5.72 -9.57
CA PHE A 154 8.08 6.58 -10.61
C PHE A 154 9.59 6.62 -10.54
N LEU A 155 10.21 6.86 -11.70
CA LEU A 155 11.63 7.13 -11.87
C LEU A 155 11.79 8.49 -12.54
N ARG A 156 12.75 9.29 -12.06
CA ARG A 156 13.15 10.52 -12.71
C ARG A 156 14.44 10.31 -13.52
N ASP A 157 14.43 10.77 -14.78
CA ASP A 157 15.60 10.83 -15.62
C ASP A 157 15.76 12.27 -16.15
N GLY A 158 16.69 13.00 -15.57
CA GLY A 158 16.83 14.43 -15.81
C GLY A 158 15.60 15.23 -15.36
N SER A 159 14.93 15.88 -16.32
CA SER A 159 13.68 16.62 -16.11
C SER A 159 12.42 15.74 -16.29
N ASP A 160 12.56 14.58 -16.89
CA ASP A 160 11.44 13.71 -17.25
C ASP A 160 11.09 12.74 -16.11
N VAL A 161 9.79 12.49 -15.94
CA VAL A 161 9.26 11.51 -14.98
C VAL A 161 8.63 10.35 -15.75
N TYR A 162 8.91 9.14 -15.29
CA TYR A 162 8.39 7.92 -15.88
C TYR A 162 7.70 7.07 -14.82
N ARG A 163 6.53 6.53 -15.15
CA ARG A 163 5.89 5.52 -14.32
C ARG A 163 6.46 4.14 -14.64
N THR A 164 6.97 3.45 -13.64
CA THR A 164 7.67 2.17 -13.78
C THR A 164 6.85 0.99 -13.29
N TYR A 165 5.92 1.23 -12.34
CA TYR A 165 5.08 0.19 -11.76
C TYR A 165 3.83 0.80 -11.13
N SER A 166 2.76 0.02 -11.07
CA SER A 166 1.61 0.30 -10.23
C SER A 166 0.92 -0.96 -9.75
N THR A 167 0.19 -0.85 -8.65
CA THR A 167 -0.63 -1.92 -8.10
C THR A 167 -1.74 -1.37 -7.22
N THR A 168 -2.85 -2.08 -7.16
CA THR A 168 -4.01 -1.76 -6.34
C THR A 168 -4.59 -3.03 -5.70
N ALA A 169 -5.69 -2.92 -4.98
CA ALA A 169 -6.37 -4.01 -4.29
C ALA A 169 -5.38 -4.86 -3.46
N ARG A 170 -5.49 -6.18 -3.52
CA ARG A 170 -4.59 -7.07 -2.78
C ARG A 170 -3.12 -7.02 -3.20
N GLY A 171 -2.79 -6.31 -4.29
CA GLY A 171 -1.41 -6.08 -4.68
C GLY A 171 -0.60 -5.27 -3.66
N VAL A 172 -1.27 -4.45 -2.82
CA VAL A 172 -0.63 -3.68 -1.74
C VAL A 172 -0.45 -4.47 -0.44
N ASP A 173 -1.08 -5.64 -0.29
CA ASP A 173 -1.02 -6.46 0.94
C ASP A 173 0.42 -6.75 1.37
N ARG A 174 1.32 -6.93 0.40
CA ARG A 174 2.72 -7.29 0.64
C ARG A 174 3.56 -6.20 1.29
N VAL A 175 3.11 -4.96 1.22
CA VAL A 175 3.79 -3.82 1.85
C VAL A 175 3.14 -3.41 3.16
N MET A 176 2.11 -4.14 3.61
CA MET A 176 1.48 -3.94 4.90
C MET A 176 2.10 -4.86 5.96
N PHE A 177 2.79 -4.28 6.93
CA PHE A 177 3.41 -5.02 8.03
C PHE A 177 2.40 -5.91 8.76
N VAL A 178 1.21 -5.39 9.09
CA VAL A 178 0.18 -6.13 9.82
C VAL A 178 -0.28 -7.38 9.06
N HIS A 179 -0.47 -7.28 7.72
CA HIS A 179 -0.87 -8.44 6.93
C HIS A 179 0.21 -9.52 6.92
N ASN A 180 1.48 -9.13 6.77
CA ASN A 180 2.59 -10.08 6.79
C ASN A 180 2.72 -10.80 8.14
N ILE A 181 2.44 -10.12 9.26
CA ILE A 181 2.44 -10.77 10.58
C ILE A 181 1.23 -11.68 10.77
N LEU A 182 0.03 -11.24 10.36
CA LEU A 182 -1.17 -12.06 10.46
C LEU A 182 -1.05 -13.34 9.64
N ASP A 183 -0.45 -13.30 8.46
CA ASP A 183 -0.19 -14.48 7.62
C ASP A 183 0.76 -15.50 8.28
N LEU A 184 1.52 -15.12 9.31
CA LEU A 184 2.31 -16.02 10.14
C LEU A 184 1.57 -16.55 11.37
N CYS A 185 0.41 -15.95 11.71
CA CYS A 185 -0.38 -16.33 12.87
C CYS A 185 -1.30 -17.53 12.56
N PRO A 186 -1.63 -18.37 13.57
CA PRO A 186 -2.46 -19.56 13.35
C PRO A 186 -3.82 -19.29 12.71
N TYR A 187 -4.43 -18.15 13.01
CA TYR A 187 -5.76 -17.80 12.50
C TYR A 187 -5.73 -16.89 11.27
N GLY A 188 -4.55 -16.54 10.75
CA GLY A 188 -4.40 -15.68 9.56
C GLY A 188 -5.01 -14.30 9.77
N ARG A 189 -5.48 -13.69 8.70
CA ARG A 189 -6.19 -12.40 8.70
C ARG A 189 -7.65 -12.52 9.08
N GLN A 190 -8.14 -13.73 9.26
CA GLN A 190 -9.53 -14.08 9.60
C GLN A 190 -10.55 -13.59 8.57
N GLN A 191 -10.16 -13.55 7.29
CA GLN A 191 -11.00 -13.08 6.19
C GLN A 191 -11.64 -14.26 5.47
N SER A 192 -12.86 -14.05 4.96
CA SER A 192 -13.69 -15.12 4.37
C SER A 192 -13.12 -15.77 3.11
N TRP A 193 -12.16 -15.13 2.44
CA TRP A 193 -11.47 -15.66 1.26
C TRP A 193 -10.30 -16.59 1.60
N GLU A 194 -9.84 -16.62 2.87
CA GLU A 194 -8.74 -17.48 3.28
C GLU A 194 -9.18 -18.95 3.33
N ASP A 195 -8.28 -19.85 2.92
CA ASP A 195 -8.45 -21.29 3.08
C ASP A 195 -8.14 -21.68 4.54
N SER A 196 -9.12 -21.47 5.40
CA SER A 196 -9.01 -21.77 6.83
C SER A 196 -9.74 -23.04 7.21
N PRO A 197 -9.23 -23.85 8.15
CA PRO A 197 -9.91 -25.01 8.64
C PRO A 197 -11.30 -24.72 9.23
N ALA A 198 -12.22 -25.66 9.14
CA ALA A 198 -13.57 -25.50 9.63
C ALA A 198 -13.62 -25.13 11.14
N GLY A 199 -14.42 -24.13 11.47
CA GLY A 199 -14.59 -23.64 12.85
C GLY A 199 -13.51 -22.66 13.33
N TRP A 200 -12.60 -22.26 12.46
CA TRP A 200 -11.70 -21.15 12.71
C TRP A 200 -12.40 -19.80 12.47
N PRO A 201 -11.95 -18.72 13.13
CA PRO A 201 -12.60 -17.41 12.96
C PRO A 201 -12.44 -16.93 11.52
N GLN A 202 -13.53 -16.54 10.89
CA GLN A 202 -13.56 -15.89 9.59
C GLN A 202 -14.67 -14.84 9.58
N GLY A 203 -14.41 -13.72 8.93
CA GLY A 203 -15.32 -12.61 8.74
C GLY A 203 -15.19 -12.01 7.32
N PRO A 204 -16.03 -11.06 6.94
CA PRO A 204 -15.89 -10.37 5.68
C PRO A 204 -14.54 -9.65 5.59
N THR A 205 -14.00 -9.55 4.39
CA THR A 205 -12.73 -8.83 4.12
C THR A 205 -12.83 -7.35 4.49
N TYR A 206 -14.03 -6.79 4.29
CA TYR A 206 -14.40 -5.43 4.68
C TYR A 206 -15.65 -5.51 5.55
N SER A 207 -15.85 -4.56 6.47
CA SER A 207 -17.13 -4.41 7.17
C SER A 207 -18.23 -4.11 6.14
N ASN A 208 -19.49 -4.41 6.45
CA ASN A 208 -20.62 -4.10 5.55
C ASN A 208 -20.66 -2.62 5.18
N GLU A 209 -20.28 -1.72 6.12
CA GLU A 209 -20.19 -0.29 5.88
C GLU A 209 -19.08 0.06 4.87
N GLU A 210 -17.95 -0.65 4.91
CA GLU A 210 -16.85 -0.49 3.94
C GLU A 210 -17.24 -0.98 2.55
N THR A 211 -17.98 -2.08 2.46
CA THR A 211 -18.45 -2.65 1.20
C THR A 211 -19.47 -1.70 0.52
N GLU A 212 -20.42 -1.16 1.29
CA GLU A 212 -21.38 -0.17 0.78
C GLU A 212 -20.71 1.11 0.28
N LEU A 213 -19.55 1.47 0.86
CA LEU A 213 -18.76 2.63 0.43
C LEU A 213 -18.07 2.41 -0.92
N LEU A 214 -17.61 1.18 -1.19
CA LEU A 214 -16.96 0.81 -2.45
C LEU A 214 -17.97 0.65 -3.59
N GLU A 215 -19.15 0.08 -3.31
CA GLU A 215 -20.21 -0.13 -4.30
C GLU A 215 -20.90 1.18 -4.78
N GLN A 216 -20.78 2.28 -4.00
CA GLN A 216 -21.33 3.59 -4.38
C GLN A 216 -20.43 4.38 -5.34
N HIS A 217 -19.26 3.85 -5.70
CA HIS A 217 -18.26 4.51 -6.55
C HIS A 217 -17.95 3.74 -7.84
N ASP A 218 -18.66 2.61 -8.13
CA ASP A 218 -18.73 1.93 -9.42
C ASP A 218 -19.92 2.49 -10.25
#